data_33f7ffdd6ba3eaa3bd3e4ab3021882c7
#
_entry.id   33f7ffdd6ba3eaa3bd3e4ab3021882c7
#
_cell.length_a   1.000
_cell.length_b   1.000
_cell.length_c   1.000
_cell.angle_alpha   90.00
_cell.angle_beta   90.00
_cell.angle_gamma   90.00
#
_symmetry.space_group_name_H-M   'P 1'
#
loop_
_entity.id
_entity.type
_entity.pdbx_description
1 polymer ?
#
loop_
_entity_poly.entity_id
_entity_poly.type
_entity_poly.pdbx_seq_one_letter_code
_entity_poly.pdbx_strand_id
1 'polypeptide(L)'
;ASLVAVLEKHSERHGRPIFLVSDEPYRFLAYDGIDVPPVLDAYPYSVVLGSYSKSLSMAGERIGYLTVNPGIEDVEQLLAGIVFTNRTLGYVNAPAIGQRVLQHVGAVEVDTNIYDERRRAMADVLTGAGIQFTLPKGAFYFFPQIPVGDDDAAFVRTLMEEQVLAVPGSGFGYPGYFRLTFCI
;
A
#
# COMPACT_ATOMS: atom_id res chain seq x y z
N ALA A 1 8.52 16.77 -13.65
CA ALA A 1 7.65 16.07 -14.61
C ALA A 1 6.69 15.18 -13.82
N SER A 2 5.42 15.09 -14.26
CA SER A 2 4.48 14.13 -13.65
C SER A 2 4.90 12.70 -14.02
N LEU A 3 4.52 11.71 -13.19
CA LEU A 3 4.76 10.29 -13.50
C LEU A 3 4.19 9.91 -14.87
N VAL A 4 2.99 10.39 -15.20
CA VAL A 4 2.33 10.16 -16.48
C VAL A 4 3.21 10.62 -17.66
N ALA A 5 3.73 11.85 -17.61
CA ALA A 5 4.61 12.35 -18.68
C ALA A 5 5.90 11.52 -18.85
N VAL A 6 6.41 10.93 -17.77
CA VAL A 6 7.55 10.01 -17.83
C VAL A 6 7.16 8.71 -18.54
N LEU A 7 6.00 8.14 -18.17
CA LEU A 7 5.50 6.90 -18.77
C LEU A 7 5.21 7.07 -20.26
N GLU A 8 4.55 8.15 -20.65
CA GLU A 8 4.25 8.48 -22.06
C GLU A 8 5.53 8.60 -22.88
N LYS A 9 6.48 9.44 -22.44
CA LYS A 9 7.77 9.62 -23.10
C LYS A 9 8.51 8.30 -23.32
N HIS A 10 8.52 7.42 -22.32
CA HIS A 10 9.20 6.14 -22.46
C HIS A 10 8.41 5.12 -23.27
N SER A 11 7.08 5.16 -23.26
CA SER A 11 6.23 4.34 -24.13
C SER A 11 6.49 4.67 -25.59
N GLU A 12 6.52 5.95 -25.96
CA GLU A 12 6.88 6.41 -27.30
C GLU A 12 8.27 5.92 -27.73
N ARG A 13 9.28 6.09 -26.84
CA ARG A 13 10.64 5.66 -27.09
C ARG A 13 10.77 4.16 -27.36
N HIS A 14 9.97 3.34 -26.68
CA HIS A 14 10.00 1.89 -26.80
C HIS A 14 9.02 1.33 -27.84
N GLY A 15 8.18 2.17 -28.45
CA GLY A 15 7.17 1.78 -29.42
C GLY A 15 6.09 0.84 -28.85
N ARG A 16 5.90 0.86 -27.51
CA ARG A 16 4.88 0.05 -26.83
C ARG A 16 4.49 0.72 -25.51
N PRO A 17 3.25 0.56 -25.04
CA PRO A 17 2.81 1.12 -23.78
C PRO A 17 3.56 0.50 -22.59
N ILE A 18 3.88 1.35 -21.59
CA ILE A 18 4.35 0.94 -20.29
C ILE A 18 3.15 0.94 -19.36
N PHE A 19 2.85 -0.21 -18.77
CA PHE A 19 1.72 -0.32 -17.84
C PHE A 19 2.10 0.22 -16.46
N LEU A 20 1.18 1.00 -15.88
CA LEU A 20 1.23 1.42 -14.48
C LEU A 20 0.35 0.49 -13.66
N VAL A 21 0.97 -0.33 -12.83
CA VAL A 21 0.25 -1.17 -11.85
C VAL A 21 0.33 -0.47 -10.49
N SER A 22 -0.82 0.00 -9.99
CA SER A 22 -0.93 0.67 -8.70
C SER A 22 -1.49 -0.29 -7.65
N ASP A 23 -0.68 -0.61 -6.64
CA ASP A 23 -1.11 -1.43 -5.50
C ASP A 23 -1.61 -0.52 -4.38
N GLU A 24 -2.94 -0.49 -4.17
CA GLU A 24 -3.64 0.50 -3.35
C GLU A 24 -4.38 -0.08 -2.13
N PRO A 25 -3.79 -1.00 -1.33
CA PRO A 25 -4.48 -1.58 -0.17
C PRO A 25 -4.73 -0.57 0.95
N TYR A 26 -4.09 0.59 0.90
CA TYR A 26 -4.17 1.67 1.90
C TYR A 26 -4.84 2.94 1.38
N ARG A 27 -5.44 2.94 0.18
CA ARG A 27 -6.04 4.13 -0.43
C ARG A 27 -7.04 4.85 0.48
N PHE A 28 -7.77 4.11 1.31
CA PHE A 28 -8.74 4.64 2.27
C PHE A 28 -8.11 5.42 3.43
N LEU A 29 -6.80 5.26 3.68
CA LEU A 29 -6.07 5.96 4.73
C LEU A 29 -5.23 7.10 4.13
N ALA A 30 -5.86 8.24 3.95
CA ALA A 30 -5.21 9.51 3.63
C ALA A 30 -5.55 10.52 4.73
N TYR A 31 -4.56 11.31 5.15
CA TYR A 31 -4.67 12.26 6.25
C TYR A 31 -4.56 13.69 5.75
N ASP A 32 -4.85 14.65 6.64
CA ASP A 32 -4.67 16.08 6.39
C ASP A 32 -5.45 16.59 5.16
N GLY A 33 -6.60 15.99 4.87
CA GLY A 33 -7.46 16.39 3.74
C GLY A 33 -6.86 16.08 2.35
N ILE A 34 -5.89 15.18 2.27
CA ILE A 34 -5.28 14.79 1.00
C ILE A 34 -6.26 13.94 0.20
N ASP A 35 -6.58 14.42 -1.00
CA ASP A 35 -7.28 13.64 -2.00
C ASP A 35 -6.29 12.76 -2.78
N VAL A 36 -6.56 11.45 -2.82
CA VAL A 36 -5.74 10.50 -3.56
C VAL A 36 -6.27 10.40 -4.99
N PRO A 37 -5.55 10.91 -5.99
CA PRO A 37 -6.05 10.95 -7.36
C PRO A 37 -6.34 9.54 -7.90
N PRO A 38 -7.41 9.36 -8.70
CA PRO A 38 -7.72 8.09 -9.32
C PRO A 38 -6.71 7.79 -10.46
N VAL A 39 -5.96 6.71 -10.29
CA VAL A 39 -4.91 6.30 -11.24
C VAL A 39 -5.51 5.93 -12.60
N LEU A 40 -6.70 5.32 -12.61
CA LEU A 40 -7.38 4.94 -13.86
C LEU A 40 -7.75 6.15 -14.73
N ASP A 41 -8.08 7.29 -14.13
CA ASP A 41 -8.40 8.53 -14.86
C ASP A 41 -7.13 9.26 -15.33
N ALA A 42 -6.02 9.06 -14.60
CA ALA A 42 -4.77 9.77 -14.86
C ALA A 42 -3.94 9.17 -16.00
N TYR A 43 -4.03 7.85 -16.22
CA TYR A 43 -3.21 7.17 -17.22
C TYR A 43 -3.94 5.99 -17.87
N PRO A 44 -4.06 5.96 -19.22
CA PRO A 44 -4.88 4.97 -19.92
C PRO A 44 -4.37 3.53 -19.77
N TYR A 45 -3.05 3.31 -19.69
CA TYR A 45 -2.46 1.96 -19.50
C TYR A 45 -2.23 1.65 -18.03
N SER A 46 -3.30 1.75 -17.23
CA SER A 46 -3.24 1.55 -15.79
C SER A 46 -4.08 0.38 -15.30
N VAL A 47 -3.59 -0.25 -14.25
CA VAL A 47 -4.24 -1.34 -13.50
C VAL A 47 -4.14 -1.02 -12.03
N VAL A 48 -5.24 -1.15 -11.31
CA VAL A 48 -5.30 -0.93 -9.85
C VAL A 48 -5.54 -2.26 -9.14
N LEU A 49 -4.73 -2.52 -8.13
CA LEU A 49 -4.91 -3.64 -7.21
C LEU A 49 -5.47 -3.12 -5.89
N GLY A 50 -6.62 -3.62 -5.50
CA GLY A 50 -7.23 -3.32 -4.21
C GLY A 50 -7.32 -4.54 -3.31
N SER A 51 -7.34 -4.32 -2.00
CA SER A 51 -7.41 -5.40 -1.03
C SER A 51 -8.32 -5.04 0.14
N TYR A 52 -9.13 -5.99 0.56
CA TYR A 52 -9.98 -5.87 1.75
C TYR A 52 -9.24 -6.26 3.04
N SER A 53 -7.98 -6.67 2.94
CA SER A 53 -7.16 -7.07 4.09
C SER A 53 -7.01 -5.97 5.14
N LYS A 54 -7.00 -4.70 4.73
CA LYS A 54 -6.80 -3.54 5.62
C LYS A 54 -8.09 -2.77 5.84
N SER A 55 -8.82 -2.44 4.78
CA SER A 55 -10.04 -1.65 4.86
C SER A 55 -11.19 -2.34 5.60
N LEU A 56 -11.29 -3.66 5.54
CA LEU A 56 -12.33 -4.43 6.22
C LEU A 56 -11.78 -5.44 7.24
N SER A 57 -10.50 -5.35 7.60
CA SER A 57 -9.83 -6.30 8.51
C SER A 57 -9.93 -7.77 8.06
N MET A 58 -10.06 -8.01 6.75
CA MET A 58 -10.25 -9.33 6.15
C MET A 58 -8.93 -9.96 5.66
N ALA A 59 -7.83 -9.73 6.37
CA ALA A 59 -6.51 -10.24 5.95
C ALA A 59 -6.47 -11.77 5.86
N GLY A 60 -7.19 -12.47 6.75
CA GLY A 60 -7.31 -13.93 6.75
C GLY A 60 -8.11 -14.48 5.58
N GLU A 61 -9.05 -13.72 5.05
CA GLU A 61 -9.95 -14.14 3.96
C GLU A 61 -9.29 -14.14 2.58
N ARG A 62 -8.07 -13.58 2.46
CA ARG A 62 -7.29 -13.58 1.21
C ARG A 62 -8.07 -13.08 0.00
N ILE A 63 -8.79 -11.97 0.14
CA ILE A 63 -9.65 -11.40 -0.90
C ILE A 63 -9.27 -9.96 -1.23
N GLY A 64 -9.27 -9.67 -2.52
CA GLY A 64 -9.02 -8.37 -3.11
C GLY A 64 -9.61 -8.31 -4.51
N TYR A 65 -9.28 -7.28 -5.24
CA TYR A 65 -9.74 -7.08 -6.61
C TYR A 65 -8.64 -6.46 -7.47
N LEU A 66 -8.77 -6.67 -8.77
CA LEU A 66 -7.96 -6.03 -9.78
C LEU A 66 -8.90 -5.30 -10.75
N THR A 67 -8.62 -4.04 -11.00
CA THR A 67 -9.36 -3.22 -11.95
C THR A 67 -8.44 -2.79 -13.08
N VAL A 68 -8.85 -3.07 -14.31
CA VAL A 68 -8.14 -2.68 -15.51
C VAL A 68 -8.81 -1.45 -16.11
N ASN A 69 -8.03 -0.49 -16.59
CA ASN A 69 -8.60 0.65 -17.30
C ASN A 69 -9.34 0.18 -18.57
N PRO A 70 -10.62 0.51 -18.74
CA PRO A 70 -11.41 0.04 -19.87
C PRO A 70 -10.97 0.62 -21.22
N GLY A 71 -10.16 1.68 -21.21
CA GLY A 71 -9.59 2.29 -22.42
C GLY A 71 -8.33 1.59 -22.96
N ILE A 72 -7.86 0.53 -22.32
CA ILE A 72 -6.72 -0.24 -22.82
C ILE A 72 -7.11 -0.96 -24.10
N GLU A 73 -6.27 -0.83 -25.14
CA GLU A 73 -6.42 -1.59 -26.38
C GLU A 73 -6.36 -3.08 -26.07
N ASP A 74 -7.26 -3.87 -26.67
CA ASP A 74 -7.40 -5.31 -26.44
C ASP A 74 -7.60 -5.69 -24.94
N VAL A 75 -8.34 -4.88 -24.19
CA VAL A 75 -8.62 -5.07 -22.76
C VAL A 75 -9.15 -6.47 -22.43
N GLU A 76 -9.99 -7.05 -23.27
CA GLU A 76 -10.53 -8.40 -23.10
C GLU A 76 -9.44 -9.47 -23.16
N GLN A 77 -8.46 -9.31 -24.05
CA GLN A 77 -7.31 -10.21 -24.14
C GLN A 77 -6.40 -10.07 -22.90
N LEU A 78 -6.20 -8.85 -22.42
CA LEU A 78 -5.47 -8.60 -21.18
C LEU A 78 -6.17 -9.27 -20.00
N LEU A 79 -7.48 -9.10 -19.84
CA LEU A 79 -8.28 -9.73 -18.79
C LEU A 79 -8.22 -11.25 -18.87
N ALA A 80 -8.33 -11.84 -20.05
CA ALA A 80 -8.19 -13.27 -20.24
C ALA A 80 -6.79 -13.77 -19.83
N GLY A 81 -5.74 -13.01 -20.16
CA GLY A 81 -4.36 -13.29 -19.76
C GLY A 81 -4.18 -13.23 -18.23
N ILE A 82 -4.75 -12.25 -17.57
CA ILE A 82 -4.73 -12.12 -16.10
C ILE A 82 -5.43 -13.31 -15.44
N VAL A 83 -6.61 -13.67 -15.91
CA VAL A 83 -7.36 -14.84 -15.40
C VAL A 83 -6.55 -16.14 -15.61
N PHE A 84 -5.97 -16.32 -16.79
CA PHE A 84 -5.12 -17.47 -17.08
C PHE A 84 -3.91 -17.54 -16.15
N THR A 85 -3.22 -16.43 -15.97
CA THR A 85 -2.04 -16.34 -15.09
C THR A 85 -2.41 -16.64 -13.64
N ASN A 86 -3.51 -16.05 -13.12
CA ASN A 86 -4.02 -16.34 -11.78
C ASN A 86 -4.27 -17.84 -11.57
N ARG A 87 -4.90 -18.50 -12.55
CA ARG A 87 -5.17 -19.94 -12.47
C ARG A 87 -3.88 -20.76 -12.48
N THR A 88 -2.93 -20.42 -13.35
CA THR A 88 -1.65 -21.09 -13.47
C THR A 88 -0.81 -20.97 -12.21
N LEU A 89 -0.88 -19.83 -11.51
CA LEU A 89 -0.20 -19.58 -10.24
C LEU A 89 -0.92 -20.21 -9.02
N GLY A 90 -2.09 -20.82 -9.22
CA GLY A 90 -2.84 -21.49 -8.16
C GLY A 90 -3.85 -20.61 -7.41
N TYR A 91 -4.02 -19.34 -7.77
CA TYR A 91 -4.99 -18.42 -7.16
C TYR A 91 -6.35 -18.44 -7.85
N VAL A 92 -6.88 -19.61 -8.13
CA VAL A 92 -8.00 -19.81 -9.05
C VAL A 92 -9.24 -18.98 -8.73
N ASN A 93 -9.67 -18.94 -7.46
CA ASN A 93 -10.83 -18.16 -7.01
C ASN A 93 -10.57 -17.57 -5.62
N ALA A 94 -11.15 -16.40 -5.36
CA ALA A 94 -11.24 -15.90 -3.99
C ALA A 94 -12.15 -16.79 -3.14
N PRO A 95 -11.92 -16.89 -1.80
CA PRO A 95 -12.72 -17.69 -0.91
C PRO A 95 -14.21 -17.33 -0.95
N ALA A 96 -15.10 -18.31 -1.10
CA ALA A 96 -16.54 -18.09 -1.27
C ALA A 96 -17.16 -17.36 -0.07
N ILE A 97 -16.70 -17.65 1.15
CA ILE A 97 -17.18 -16.98 2.37
C ILE A 97 -16.85 -15.49 2.30
N GLY A 98 -15.61 -15.12 1.99
CA GLY A 98 -15.19 -13.73 1.84
C GLY A 98 -16.03 -12.98 0.79
N GLN A 99 -16.30 -13.60 -0.36
CA GLN A 99 -17.15 -13.02 -1.40
C GLN A 99 -18.60 -12.79 -0.88
N ARG A 100 -19.16 -13.73 -0.12
CA ARG A 100 -20.50 -13.59 0.47
C ARG A 100 -20.53 -12.49 1.52
N VAL A 101 -19.52 -12.37 2.36
CA VAL A 101 -19.41 -11.27 3.33
C VAL A 101 -19.42 -9.93 2.59
N LEU A 102 -18.60 -9.76 1.56
CA LEU A 102 -18.53 -8.52 0.78
C LEU A 102 -19.87 -8.13 0.16
N GLN A 103 -20.66 -9.08 -0.30
CA GLN A 103 -22.02 -8.81 -0.82
C GLN A 103 -22.95 -8.16 0.21
N HIS A 104 -22.74 -8.44 1.50
CA HIS A 104 -23.63 -7.98 2.59
C HIS A 104 -23.07 -6.76 3.34
N VAL A 105 -21.74 -6.61 3.37
CA VAL A 105 -21.10 -5.49 4.07
C VAL A 105 -21.28 -4.17 3.32
N GLY A 106 -21.42 -4.22 1.98
CA GLY A 106 -21.60 -3.02 1.15
C GLY A 106 -20.42 -2.06 1.23
N ALA A 107 -20.70 -0.77 1.11
CA ALA A 107 -19.71 0.30 1.21
C ALA A 107 -19.52 0.70 2.68
N VAL A 108 -18.81 -0.11 3.46
CA VAL A 108 -18.44 0.25 4.83
C VAL A 108 -17.20 1.17 4.74
N GLU A 109 -17.31 2.32 5.35
CA GLU A 109 -16.20 3.25 5.50
C GLU A 109 -15.45 2.98 6.81
N VAL A 110 -14.14 3.04 6.74
CA VAL A 110 -13.27 2.97 7.91
C VAL A 110 -13.22 4.33 8.58
N ASP A 111 -13.37 4.38 9.90
CA ASP A 111 -13.16 5.62 10.65
C ASP A 111 -11.66 5.97 10.64
N THR A 112 -11.28 6.88 9.77
CA THR A 112 -9.89 7.33 9.61
C THR A 112 -9.41 8.18 10.78
N ASN A 113 -10.33 8.75 11.60
CA ASN A 113 -9.95 9.58 12.75
C ASN A 113 -9.19 8.76 13.79
N ILE A 114 -9.58 7.50 14.01
CA ILE A 114 -8.89 6.59 14.93
C ILE A 114 -7.41 6.43 14.55
N TYR A 115 -7.15 6.31 13.25
CA TYR A 115 -5.77 6.20 12.75
C TYR A 115 -5.03 7.53 12.82
N ASP A 116 -5.69 8.65 12.59
CA ASP A 116 -5.06 9.98 12.70
C ASP A 116 -4.67 10.32 14.13
N GLU A 117 -5.51 9.99 15.11
CA GLU A 117 -5.19 10.15 16.53
C GLU A 117 -3.94 9.32 16.91
N ARG A 118 -3.87 8.06 16.49
CA ARG A 118 -2.71 7.19 16.72
C ARG A 118 -1.46 7.70 16.00
N ARG A 119 -1.62 8.21 14.77
CA ARG A 119 -0.54 8.83 13.99
C ARG A 119 0.07 10.00 14.75
N ARG A 120 -0.76 10.87 15.29
CA ARG A 120 -0.32 12.05 16.06
C ARG A 120 0.35 11.62 17.36
N ALA A 121 -0.23 10.69 18.11
CA ALA A 121 0.37 10.17 19.33
C ALA A 121 1.75 9.55 19.08
N MET A 122 1.90 8.75 18.01
CA MET A 122 3.20 8.18 17.63
C MET A 122 4.20 9.28 17.24
N ALA A 123 3.75 10.31 16.50
CA ALA A 123 4.60 11.44 16.12
C ALA A 123 5.11 12.20 17.36
N ASP A 124 4.27 12.41 18.38
CA ASP A 124 4.64 13.05 19.64
C ASP A 124 5.69 12.24 20.41
N VAL A 125 5.52 10.92 20.46
CA VAL A 125 6.51 10.00 21.08
C VAL A 125 7.85 10.07 20.37
N LEU A 126 7.86 9.96 19.03
CA LEU A 126 9.10 10.00 18.24
C LEU A 126 9.78 11.37 18.36
N THR A 127 9.00 12.45 18.37
CA THR A 127 9.53 13.82 18.59
C THR A 127 10.14 13.96 19.98
N GLY A 128 9.44 13.49 21.01
CA GLY A 128 9.95 13.50 22.39
C GLY A 128 11.23 12.68 22.58
N ALA A 129 11.41 11.62 21.81
CA ALA A 129 12.62 10.81 21.78
C ALA A 129 13.75 11.40 20.88
N GLY A 130 13.51 12.52 20.21
CA GLY A 130 14.49 13.14 19.31
C GLY A 130 14.74 12.34 18.02
N ILE A 131 13.84 11.43 17.65
CA ILE A 131 13.95 10.59 16.47
C ILE A 131 13.45 11.36 15.25
N GLN A 132 14.25 11.37 14.18
CA GLN A 132 13.90 12.04 12.92
C GLN A 132 12.97 11.18 12.08
N PHE A 133 11.89 11.75 11.61
CA PHE A 133 10.92 11.09 10.75
C PHE A 133 10.21 12.09 9.82
N THR A 134 9.59 11.57 8.77
CA THR A 134 8.60 12.31 7.98
C THR A 134 7.22 11.88 8.45
N LEU A 135 6.35 12.84 8.78
CA LEU A 135 4.97 12.55 9.16
C LEU A 135 4.24 11.88 7.99
N PRO A 136 3.75 10.64 8.15
CA PRO A 136 3.09 9.94 7.07
C PRO A 136 1.77 10.61 6.70
N LYS A 137 1.55 10.80 5.41
CA LYS A 137 0.32 11.40 4.85
C LYS A 137 -0.72 10.35 4.43
N GLY A 138 -0.37 9.09 4.54
CA GLY A 138 -1.24 7.95 4.24
C GLY A 138 -0.72 6.66 4.86
N ALA A 139 -1.50 5.59 4.74
CA ALA A 139 -1.26 4.29 5.37
C ALA A 139 -1.18 4.39 6.90
N PHE A 140 -0.58 3.40 7.57
CA PHE A 140 -0.42 3.38 9.03
C PHE A 140 1.02 3.01 9.46
N TYR A 141 2.01 3.54 8.73
CA TYR A 141 3.42 3.29 8.99
C TYR A 141 4.21 4.57 9.19
N PHE A 142 5.10 4.55 10.19
CA PHE A 142 6.25 5.44 10.26
C PHE A 142 7.49 4.72 9.74
N PHE A 143 8.39 5.49 9.15
CA PHE A 143 9.69 5.00 8.69
C PHE A 143 10.79 5.97 9.13
N PRO A 144 11.04 6.05 10.47
CA PRO A 144 12.02 6.95 11.05
C PRO A 144 13.45 6.45 10.84
N GLN A 145 14.38 7.40 10.95
CA GLN A 145 15.80 7.09 11.00
C GLN A 145 16.18 6.53 12.39
N ILE A 146 17.10 5.57 12.45
CA ILE A 146 17.67 5.13 13.73
C ILE A 146 18.44 6.29 14.36
N PRO A 147 18.29 6.52 15.69
CA PRO A 147 18.92 7.68 16.33
C PRO A 147 20.42 7.50 16.61
N VAL A 148 20.92 6.28 16.60
CA VAL A 148 22.31 5.94 16.96
C VAL A 148 22.84 4.81 16.09
N GLY A 149 24.10 4.94 15.66
CA GLY A 149 24.77 3.90 14.88
C GLY A 149 24.30 3.82 13.43
N ASP A 150 24.63 2.72 12.78
CA ASP A 150 24.32 2.41 11.38
C ASP A 150 23.71 1.00 11.20
N ASP A 151 23.64 0.20 12.26
CA ASP A 151 23.04 -1.14 12.28
C ASP A 151 21.57 -1.08 12.75
N ASP A 152 20.66 -0.93 11.76
CA ASP A 152 19.23 -0.88 12.02
C ASP A 152 18.67 -2.21 12.54
N ALA A 153 19.31 -3.34 12.23
CA ALA A 153 18.91 -4.63 12.74
C ALA A 153 19.28 -4.78 14.25
N ALA A 154 20.45 -4.27 14.67
CA ALA A 154 20.81 -4.22 16.08
C ALA A 154 19.88 -3.29 16.85
N PHE A 155 19.58 -2.12 16.32
CA PHE A 155 18.64 -1.17 16.93
C PHE A 155 17.24 -1.79 17.14
N VAL A 156 16.71 -2.46 16.11
CA VAL A 156 15.40 -3.14 16.20
C VAL A 156 15.43 -4.28 17.24
N ARG A 157 16.54 -5.01 17.39
CA ARG A 157 16.68 -6.01 18.47
C ARG A 157 16.60 -5.37 19.86
N THR A 158 17.24 -4.22 20.06
CA THR A 158 17.13 -3.47 21.32
C THR A 158 15.69 -3.03 21.59
N LEU A 159 14.97 -2.53 20.58
CA LEU A 159 13.54 -2.21 20.73
C LEU A 159 12.71 -3.44 21.14
N MET A 160 13.03 -4.60 20.58
CA MET A 160 12.31 -5.84 20.89
C MET A 160 12.55 -6.29 22.35
N GLU A 161 13.74 -6.07 22.91
CA GLU A 161 14.04 -6.30 24.33
C GLU A 161 13.15 -5.42 25.23
N GLU A 162 12.83 -4.21 24.77
CA GLU A 162 11.90 -3.29 25.42
C GLU A 162 10.42 -3.52 25.02
N GLN A 163 10.11 -4.67 24.41
CA GLN A 163 8.76 -5.06 23.95
C GLN A 163 8.16 -4.16 22.86
N VAL A 164 8.98 -3.44 22.10
CA VAL A 164 8.57 -2.65 20.94
C VAL A 164 8.91 -3.42 19.67
N LEU A 165 7.87 -3.82 18.93
CA LEU A 165 8.05 -4.53 17.66
C LEU A 165 8.22 -3.55 16.51
N ALA A 166 9.35 -3.66 15.83
CA ALA A 166 9.68 -2.87 14.66
C ALA A 166 10.27 -3.76 13.55
N VAL A 167 10.42 -3.21 12.35
CA VAL A 167 11.07 -3.91 11.23
C VAL A 167 12.25 -3.08 10.76
N PRO A 168 13.47 -3.64 10.64
CA PRO A 168 14.64 -2.90 10.18
C PRO A 168 14.47 -2.45 8.72
N GLY A 169 14.94 -1.25 8.41
CA GLY A 169 14.85 -0.65 7.08
C GLY A 169 15.66 -1.42 6.03
N SER A 170 16.74 -2.08 6.44
CA SER A 170 17.51 -2.99 5.59
C SER A 170 16.65 -4.10 4.97
N GLY A 171 15.60 -4.55 5.65
CA GLY A 171 14.60 -5.49 5.12
C GLY A 171 13.78 -4.93 3.95
N PHE A 172 13.80 -3.61 3.74
CA PHE A 172 13.20 -2.89 2.62
C PHE A 172 14.23 -2.31 1.64
N GLY A 173 15.50 -2.71 1.78
CA GLY A 173 16.60 -2.15 0.98
C GLY A 173 17.00 -0.72 1.38
N TYR A 174 16.62 -0.25 2.57
CA TYR A 174 16.87 1.10 3.06
C TYR A 174 17.50 1.08 4.48
N PRO A 175 18.79 0.74 4.60
CA PRO A 175 19.48 0.63 5.89
C PRO A 175 19.54 1.98 6.62
N GLY A 176 19.67 1.94 7.96
CA GLY A 176 19.70 3.12 8.82
C GLY A 176 18.31 3.67 9.18
N TYR A 177 17.26 2.94 8.83
CA TYR A 177 15.86 3.27 9.15
C TYR A 177 15.18 2.08 9.82
N PHE A 178 13.97 2.31 10.36
CA PHE A 178 13.13 1.22 10.85
C PHE A 178 11.65 1.57 10.66
N ARG A 179 10.82 0.54 10.51
CA ARG A 179 9.38 0.71 10.34
C ARG A 179 8.63 0.43 11.62
N LEU A 180 7.77 1.35 12.01
CA LEU A 180 6.74 1.19 13.04
C LEU A 180 5.36 1.21 12.43
N THR A 181 4.40 0.56 13.09
CA THR A 181 2.99 0.60 12.70
C THR A 181 2.14 1.15 13.84
N PHE A 182 1.12 1.93 13.48
CA PHE A 182 0.15 2.50 14.43
C PHE A 182 -1.28 2.00 14.18
N CYS A 183 -1.41 0.80 13.60
CA CYS A 183 -2.73 0.22 13.29
C CYS A 183 -3.45 -0.41 14.50
N ILE A 184 -2.80 -0.56 15.65
CA ILE A 184 -3.32 -1.19 16.88
C ILE A 184 -3.47 -0.15 17.98
#